data_5700d2e517b965319ed094e185ac9e6c
#
_entry.id   5700d2e517b965319ed094e185ac9e6c
#
_cell.length_a   1.000
_cell.length_b   1.000
_cell.length_c   1.000
_cell.angle_alpha   90.00
_cell.angle_beta   90.00
_cell.angle_gamma   90.00
#
_symmetry.space_group_name_H-M   'P 1'
#
loop_
_entity.id
_entity.type
_entity.pdbx_description
1 polymer ?
#
loop_
_entity_poly.entity_id
_entity_poly.type
_entity_poly.pdbx_seq_one_letter_code
_entity_poly.pdbx_strand_id
1 'polypeptide(L)'
;ERREGRPISPDRGPEILAKTKKNAQGKDMLDNGNEIIKTANHFVIINGDKPEKALMAMKSTQLKVSRGWNSLMQDQFETDPKTSKALPAPMFSRVYKLQSVENSGSFTWHGYKVSLAKKVDNASLYQMAKEFHNSLKQSNATATTEESNY
;
A
#
# COMPACT_ATOMS: atom_id res chain seq x y z
N GLU A 1 -22.24 -10.76 -13.05
CA GLU A 1 -20.93 -11.07 -13.68
C GLU A 1 -19.91 -10.05 -13.20
N ARG A 2 -19.00 -10.46 -12.32
CA ARG A 2 -17.86 -9.62 -11.93
C ARG A 2 -16.88 -9.61 -13.12
N ARG A 3 -16.78 -8.46 -13.79
CA ARG A 3 -15.76 -8.27 -14.80
C ARG A 3 -14.42 -8.12 -14.08
N GLU A 4 -13.50 -9.02 -14.35
CA GLU A 4 -12.12 -8.96 -13.86
C GLU A 4 -11.47 -7.66 -14.28
N GLY A 5 -11.04 -6.86 -13.30
CA GLY A 5 -10.29 -5.64 -13.54
C GLY A 5 -8.87 -5.96 -14.01
N ARG A 6 -8.45 -5.41 -15.14
CA ARG A 6 -7.05 -5.51 -15.57
C ARG A 6 -6.22 -4.44 -14.88
N PRO A 7 -5.08 -4.80 -14.24
CA PRO A 7 -4.19 -3.82 -13.67
C PRO A 7 -3.57 -2.95 -14.76
N ILE A 8 -3.43 -1.66 -14.46
CA ILE A 8 -2.82 -0.68 -15.35
C ILE A 8 -1.47 -0.31 -14.74
N SER A 9 -0.42 -0.29 -15.56
CA SER A 9 0.89 0.16 -15.12
C SER A 9 0.85 1.59 -14.57
N PRO A 10 1.53 1.89 -13.43
CA PRO A 10 1.47 3.20 -12.77
C PRO A 10 1.90 4.38 -13.66
N ASP A 11 2.84 4.17 -14.58
CA ASP A 11 3.32 5.15 -15.55
C ASP A 11 2.24 5.56 -16.57
N ARG A 12 1.29 4.68 -16.88
CA ARG A 12 0.16 4.95 -17.75
C ARG A 12 -1.08 5.51 -17.03
N GLY A 13 -1.05 5.50 -15.71
CA GLY A 13 -2.18 5.95 -14.89
C GLY A 13 -2.67 7.36 -15.21
N PRO A 14 -1.79 8.38 -15.26
CA PRO A 14 -2.19 9.76 -15.58
C PRO A 14 -2.82 9.91 -16.97
N GLU A 15 -2.26 9.25 -17.98
CA GLU A 15 -2.78 9.27 -19.36
C GLU A 15 -4.19 8.67 -19.43
N ILE A 16 -4.41 7.56 -18.76
CA ILE A 16 -5.70 6.87 -18.75
C ILE A 16 -6.75 7.66 -17.97
N LEU A 17 -6.36 8.24 -16.81
CA LEU A 17 -7.26 9.10 -16.03
C LEU A 17 -7.69 10.34 -16.80
N ALA A 18 -6.83 10.91 -17.64
CA ALA A 18 -7.18 12.05 -18.49
C ALA A 18 -8.27 11.72 -19.52
N LYS A 19 -8.46 10.44 -19.85
CA LYS A 19 -9.49 9.94 -20.79
C LYS A 19 -10.81 9.56 -20.09
N THR A 20 -10.89 9.70 -18.76
CA THR A 20 -12.11 9.35 -18.01
C THR A 20 -13.06 10.53 -17.91
N LYS A 21 -14.34 10.21 -17.79
CA LYS A 21 -15.42 11.14 -17.41
C LYS A 21 -16.07 10.64 -16.14
N LYS A 22 -16.48 11.56 -15.27
CA LYS A 22 -17.22 11.19 -14.06
C LYS A 22 -18.67 10.88 -14.39
N ASN A 23 -19.14 9.72 -13.91
CA ASN A 23 -20.56 9.41 -13.97
C ASN A 23 -21.34 10.10 -12.83
N ALA A 24 -22.65 9.89 -12.79
CA ALA A 24 -23.55 10.48 -11.78
C ALA A 24 -23.17 10.09 -10.32
N GLN A 25 -22.48 8.98 -10.13
CA GLN A 25 -21.98 8.52 -8.84
C GLN A 25 -20.54 9.00 -8.54
N GLY A 26 -19.97 9.87 -9.37
CA GLY A 26 -18.62 10.42 -9.20
C GLY A 26 -17.49 9.46 -9.54
N LYS A 27 -17.76 8.34 -10.21
CA LYS A 27 -16.76 7.34 -10.62
C LYS A 27 -16.08 7.73 -11.92
N ASP A 28 -14.78 7.46 -12.04
CA ASP A 28 -14.01 7.70 -13.26
C ASP A 28 -14.28 6.59 -14.29
N MET A 29 -15.00 6.93 -15.35
CA MET A 29 -15.44 6.00 -16.40
C MET A 29 -14.72 6.27 -17.72
N LEU A 30 -14.30 5.22 -18.41
CA LEU A 30 -13.85 5.28 -19.79
C LEU A 30 -15.05 5.25 -20.75
N ASP A 31 -14.87 5.72 -21.99
CA ASP A 31 -15.90 5.74 -23.02
C ASP A 31 -16.45 4.33 -23.35
N ASN A 32 -15.67 3.27 -23.09
CA ASN A 32 -16.09 1.87 -23.25
C ASN A 32 -16.91 1.32 -22.05
N GLY A 33 -17.26 2.17 -21.07
CA GLY A 33 -18.04 1.81 -19.89
C GLY A 33 -17.24 1.15 -18.76
N ASN A 34 -15.92 1.08 -18.85
CA ASN A 34 -15.09 0.56 -17.77
C ASN A 34 -14.82 1.63 -16.71
N GLU A 35 -14.93 1.24 -15.44
CA GLU A 35 -14.55 2.07 -14.29
C GLU A 35 -13.04 2.00 -14.02
N ILE A 36 -12.41 3.14 -13.80
CA ILE A 36 -11.01 3.23 -13.37
C ILE A 36 -10.97 3.40 -11.86
N ILE A 37 -10.35 2.44 -11.19
CA ILE A 37 -10.24 2.41 -9.73
C ILE A 37 -8.79 2.69 -9.33
N LYS A 38 -8.58 3.85 -8.67
CA LYS A 38 -7.29 4.17 -8.04
C LYS A 38 -7.03 3.21 -6.90
N THR A 39 -5.88 2.56 -6.93
CA THR A 39 -5.46 1.60 -5.91
C THR A 39 -4.03 1.91 -5.47
N ALA A 40 -3.81 2.02 -4.17
CA ALA A 40 -2.48 2.10 -3.58
C ALA A 40 -2.06 0.69 -3.14
N ASN A 41 -0.98 0.19 -3.70
CA ASN A 41 -0.44 -1.13 -3.42
C ASN A 41 0.73 -1.02 -2.44
N HIS A 42 0.62 -1.70 -1.30
CA HIS A 42 1.68 -1.80 -0.32
C HIS A 42 2.22 -3.24 -0.30
N PHE A 43 3.47 -3.40 -0.67
CA PHE A 43 4.18 -4.67 -0.49
C PHE A 43 4.66 -4.74 0.95
N VAL A 44 4.20 -5.74 1.69
CA VAL A 44 4.41 -5.86 3.12
C VAL A 44 4.95 -7.24 3.51
N ILE A 45 5.53 -7.33 4.69
CA ILE A 45 5.81 -8.60 5.35
C ILE A 45 4.88 -8.68 6.57
N ILE A 46 4.04 -9.70 6.59
CA ILE A 46 3.21 -10.00 7.76
C ILE A 46 4.13 -10.62 8.80
N ASN A 47 4.31 -9.91 9.92
CA ASN A 47 5.18 -10.34 11.01
C ASN A 47 4.41 -11.28 11.94
N GLY A 48 4.72 -12.56 11.86
CA GLY A 48 4.17 -13.64 12.69
C GLY A 48 5.25 -14.68 12.99
N ASP A 49 4.85 -15.85 13.45
CA ASP A 49 5.78 -16.97 13.71
C ASP A 49 6.58 -17.36 12.46
N LYS A 50 5.93 -17.26 11.30
CA LYS A 50 6.57 -17.38 9.99
C LYS A 50 6.26 -16.10 9.21
N PRO A 51 7.24 -15.20 9.04
CA PRO A 51 7.04 -13.97 8.27
C PRO A 51 6.69 -14.27 6.81
N GLU A 52 5.64 -13.64 6.29
CA GLU A 52 5.14 -13.86 4.93
C GLU A 52 5.12 -12.56 4.14
N LYS A 53 5.55 -12.62 2.87
CA LYS A 53 5.41 -11.52 1.93
C LYS A 53 3.96 -11.43 1.44
N ALA A 54 3.41 -10.24 1.44
CA ALA A 54 2.03 -10.01 1.01
C ALA A 54 1.89 -8.69 0.26
N LEU A 55 0.81 -8.58 -0.50
CA LEU A 55 0.36 -7.36 -1.16
C LEU A 55 -0.92 -6.87 -0.50
N MET A 56 -0.91 -5.63 -0.04
CA MET A 56 -2.10 -4.96 0.48
C MET A 56 -2.56 -3.88 -0.50
N ALA A 57 -3.70 -4.09 -1.12
CA ALA A 57 -4.31 -3.15 -2.05
C ALA A 57 -5.33 -2.28 -1.31
N MET A 58 -5.08 -0.97 -1.25
CA MET A 58 -5.95 0.02 -0.63
C MET A 58 -6.64 0.87 -1.71
N LYS A 59 -7.96 0.90 -1.69
CA LYS A 59 -8.79 1.65 -2.67
C LYS A 59 -9.92 2.40 -1.98
N SER A 60 -10.55 3.33 -2.70
CA SER A 60 -11.68 4.12 -2.19
C SER A 60 -11.32 4.84 -0.88
N THR A 61 -12.10 4.67 0.18
CA THR A 61 -11.88 5.29 1.50
C THR A 61 -10.53 4.94 2.12
N GLN A 62 -9.96 3.78 1.78
CA GLN A 62 -8.67 3.32 2.28
C GLN A 62 -7.48 4.08 1.68
N LEU A 63 -7.66 4.81 0.56
CA LEU A 63 -6.61 5.67 0.01
C LEU A 63 -6.17 6.77 0.98
N LYS A 64 -7.05 7.24 1.84
CA LYS A 64 -6.70 8.18 2.92
C LYS A 64 -5.78 7.51 3.94
N VAL A 65 -6.08 6.28 4.32
CA VAL A 65 -5.24 5.48 5.24
C VAL A 65 -3.87 5.23 4.63
N SER A 66 -3.81 4.87 3.33
CA SER A 66 -2.56 4.69 2.60
C SER A 66 -1.69 5.95 2.61
N ARG A 67 -2.27 7.12 2.32
CA ARG A 67 -1.54 8.40 2.39
C ARG A 67 -1.01 8.70 3.80
N GLY A 68 -1.83 8.49 4.82
CA GLY A 68 -1.42 8.64 6.22
C GLY A 68 -0.28 7.69 6.59
N TRP A 69 -0.33 6.45 6.12
CA TRP A 69 0.76 5.48 6.34
C TRP A 69 2.06 5.91 5.66
N ASN A 70 1.99 6.37 4.41
CA ASN A 70 3.16 6.89 3.70
C ASN A 70 3.80 8.09 4.45
N SER A 71 2.99 9.03 4.94
CA SER A 71 3.48 10.14 5.76
C SER A 71 4.14 9.64 7.03
N LEU A 72 3.50 8.70 7.73
CA LEU A 72 4.03 8.10 8.95
C LEU A 72 5.40 7.41 8.70
N MET A 73 5.58 6.76 7.55
CA MET A 73 6.88 6.19 7.15
C MET A 73 7.93 7.26 6.85
N GLN A 74 7.55 8.34 6.17
CA GLN A 74 8.45 9.45 5.84
C GLN A 74 8.91 10.23 7.07
N ASP A 75 8.11 10.26 8.12
CA ASP A 75 8.41 10.94 9.38
C ASP A 75 9.34 10.12 10.30
N GLN A 76 9.82 8.97 9.86
CA GLN A 76 10.75 8.16 10.63
C GLN A 76 12.20 8.51 10.33
N PHE A 77 12.99 8.71 11.40
CA PHE A 77 14.40 9.05 11.31
C PHE A 77 15.25 8.12 12.17
N GLU A 78 16.50 7.99 11.79
CA GLU A 78 17.55 7.30 12.54
C GLU A 78 18.75 8.23 12.71
N THR A 79 19.48 8.07 13.81
CA THR A 79 20.70 8.83 14.04
C THR A 79 21.89 8.07 13.44
N ASP A 80 22.63 8.70 12.55
CA ASP A 80 23.88 8.16 12.05
C ASP A 80 24.90 8.09 13.20
N PRO A 81 25.40 6.89 13.55
CA PRO A 81 26.32 6.73 14.67
C PRO A 81 27.69 7.42 14.45
N LYS A 82 28.04 7.71 13.21
CA LYS A 82 29.32 8.38 12.87
C LYS A 82 29.23 9.90 12.92
N THR A 83 28.12 10.45 12.45
CA THR A 83 27.98 11.90 12.28
C THR A 83 27.00 12.53 13.26
N SER A 84 26.28 11.73 14.05
CA SER A 84 25.18 12.16 14.95
C SER A 84 24.06 12.93 14.24
N LYS A 85 23.98 12.86 12.91
CA LYS A 85 22.93 13.50 12.12
C LYS A 85 21.71 12.60 12.02
N ALA A 86 20.53 13.23 12.00
CA ALA A 86 19.29 12.52 11.69
C ALA A 86 19.24 12.20 10.20
N LEU A 87 19.01 10.94 9.87
CA LEU A 87 18.83 10.43 8.51
C LEU A 87 17.43 9.81 8.38
N PRO A 88 16.78 9.91 7.20
CA PRO A 88 15.54 9.21 6.96
C PRO A 88 15.70 7.72 7.21
N ALA A 89 14.83 7.15 8.03
CA ALA A 89 14.85 5.72 8.29
C ALA A 89 14.36 4.95 7.06
N PRO A 90 14.97 3.81 6.71
CA PRO A 90 14.44 2.95 5.66
C PRO A 90 13.01 2.54 5.98
N MET A 91 12.11 2.55 4.98
CA MET A 91 10.69 2.25 5.18
C MET A 91 10.46 0.83 5.73
N PHE A 92 11.38 -0.10 5.49
CA PHE A 92 11.34 -1.47 6.00
C PHE A 92 11.94 -1.62 7.42
N SER A 93 12.39 -0.53 8.05
CA SER A 93 13.02 -0.56 9.38
C SER A 93 12.03 -0.45 10.54
N ARG A 94 10.74 -0.34 10.25
CA ARG A 94 9.67 -0.18 11.24
C ARG A 94 8.60 -1.24 11.08
N VAL A 95 8.01 -1.61 12.21
CA VAL A 95 6.82 -2.46 12.29
C VAL A 95 5.61 -1.56 12.49
N TYR A 96 4.59 -1.78 11.67
CA TYR A 96 3.32 -1.07 11.76
C TYR A 96 2.21 -2.03 12.19
N LYS A 97 1.30 -1.54 13.00
CA LYS A 97 0.12 -2.27 13.40
C LYS A 97 -1.04 -1.89 12.50
N LEU A 98 -1.64 -2.90 11.86
CA LEU A 98 -2.86 -2.78 11.09
C LEU A 98 -4.03 -3.29 11.92
N GLN A 99 -5.07 -2.50 12.03
CA GLN A 99 -6.30 -2.85 12.74
C GLN A 99 -7.51 -2.64 11.83
N SER A 100 -8.46 -3.55 11.88
CA SER A 100 -9.79 -3.30 11.37
C SER A 100 -10.54 -2.39 12.33
N VAL A 101 -11.17 -1.35 11.80
CA VAL A 101 -11.99 -0.41 12.57
C VAL A 101 -13.34 -0.27 11.92
N GLU A 102 -14.39 -0.23 12.75
CA GLU A 102 -15.73 0.06 12.29
C GLU A 102 -15.89 1.56 12.04
N ASN A 103 -16.44 1.89 10.90
CA ASN A 103 -16.83 3.24 10.54
C ASN A 103 -18.34 3.27 10.34
N SER A 104 -18.97 4.37 10.73
CA SER A 104 -20.40 4.58 10.58
C SER A 104 -20.70 5.89 9.84
N GLY A 105 -21.78 5.89 9.09
CA GLY A 105 -22.33 7.00 8.34
C GLY A 105 -23.73 6.65 7.94
N SER A 106 -24.09 6.80 6.67
CA SER A 106 -25.36 6.31 6.14
C SER A 106 -25.51 4.79 6.21
N PHE A 107 -24.38 4.09 6.31
CA PHE A 107 -24.26 2.65 6.56
C PHE A 107 -22.98 2.38 7.34
N THR A 108 -22.86 1.20 7.93
CA THR A 108 -21.67 0.77 8.66
C THR A 108 -20.74 -0.03 7.75
N TRP A 109 -19.44 0.25 7.81
CA TRP A 109 -18.42 -0.51 7.09
C TRP A 109 -17.14 -0.65 7.92
N HIS A 110 -16.31 -1.62 7.59
CA HIS A 110 -15.00 -1.80 8.21
C HIS A 110 -13.90 -1.22 7.32
N GLY A 111 -13.03 -0.44 7.92
CA GLY A 111 -11.84 0.13 7.29
C GLY A 111 -10.58 -0.29 8.03
N TYR A 112 -9.43 0.29 7.63
CA TYR A 112 -8.15 0.05 8.28
C TYR A 112 -7.68 1.29 9.05
N LYS A 113 -6.99 1.02 10.15
CA LYS A 113 -6.17 1.98 10.89
C LYS A 113 -4.75 1.45 10.94
N VAL A 114 -3.79 2.29 10.58
CA VAL A 114 -2.36 1.97 10.64
C VAL A 114 -1.73 2.85 11.71
N SER A 115 -0.91 2.26 12.56
CA SER A 115 -0.12 2.96 13.58
C SER A 115 1.29 2.39 13.65
N LEU A 116 2.25 3.23 14.05
CA LEU A 116 3.62 2.80 14.31
C LEU A 116 3.63 1.89 15.55
N ALA A 117 4.22 0.71 15.44
CA ALA A 117 4.38 -0.21 16.58
C ALA A 117 5.77 -0.07 17.21
N LYS A 118 6.82 -0.39 16.45
CA LYS A 118 8.21 -0.37 16.93
C LYS A 118 9.23 -0.36 15.78
N LYS A 119 10.50 -0.19 16.12
CA LYS A 119 11.61 -0.54 15.21
C LYS A 119 11.66 -2.07 15.01
N VAL A 120 12.14 -2.49 13.85
CA VAL A 120 12.46 -3.91 13.65
C VAL A 120 13.67 -4.24 14.53
N ASP A 121 13.49 -5.14 15.48
CA ASP A 121 14.48 -5.58 16.46
C ASP A 121 15.09 -6.96 16.14
N ASN A 122 14.51 -7.68 15.21
CA ASN A 122 14.96 -8.99 14.74
C ASN A 122 15.82 -8.83 13.48
N ALA A 123 17.09 -9.20 13.54
CA ALA A 123 18.02 -9.07 12.42
C ALA A 123 17.61 -9.88 11.18
N SER A 124 17.05 -11.07 11.37
CA SER A 124 16.57 -11.92 10.27
C SER A 124 15.37 -11.28 9.56
N LEU A 125 14.42 -10.74 10.31
CA LEU A 125 13.25 -10.03 9.76
C LEU A 125 13.71 -8.76 9.03
N TYR A 126 14.63 -8.00 9.59
CA TYR A 126 15.21 -6.81 8.95
C TYR A 126 15.86 -7.15 7.60
N GLN A 127 16.69 -8.20 7.58
CA GLN A 127 17.36 -8.63 6.36
C GLN A 127 16.36 -9.10 5.29
N MET A 128 15.36 -9.87 5.67
CA MET A 128 14.29 -10.30 4.78
C MET A 128 13.53 -9.09 4.18
N ALA A 129 13.21 -8.10 5.00
CA ALA A 129 12.52 -6.89 4.55
C ALA A 129 13.38 -6.05 3.60
N LYS A 130 14.67 -5.92 3.89
CA LYS A 130 15.64 -5.23 3.04
C LYS A 130 15.78 -5.90 1.68
N GLU A 131 15.95 -7.21 1.65
CA GLU A 131 16.05 -8.00 0.41
C GLU A 131 14.77 -7.90 -0.42
N PHE A 132 13.61 -7.99 0.23
CA PHE A 132 12.31 -7.83 -0.44
C PHE A 132 12.18 -6.44 -1.05
N HIS A 133 12.49 -5.39 -0.32
CA HIS A 133 12.49 -4.02 -0.83
C HIS A 133 13.40 -3.84 -2.04
N ASN A 134 14.63 -4.38 -1.98
CA ASN A 134 15.58 -4.28 -3.08
C ASN A 134 15.12 -5.07 -4.31
N SER A 135 14.52 -6.25 -4.14
CA SER A 135 13.99 -7.05 -5.24
C SER A 135 12.85 -6.33 -5.98
N LEU A 136 11.98 -5.63 -5.24
CA LEU A 136 10.91 -4.83 -5.83
C LEU A 136 11.43 -3.64 -6.63
N LYS A 137 12.49 -2.97 -6.16
CA LYS A 137 13.15 -1.89 -6.90
C LYS A 137 13.78 -2.36 -8.21
N GLN A 138 14.43 -3.53 -8.20
CA GLN A 138 15.10 -4.08 -9.36
C GLN A 138 14.14 -4.60 -10.42
N SER A 139 13.00 -5.16 -10.00
CA SER A 139 12.04 -5.79 -10.91
C SER A 139 11.02 -4.82 -11.51
N ASN A 140 10.99 -3.54 -11.12
CA ASN A 140 9.89 -2.61 -11.42
C ASN A 140 8.53 -3.28 -11.19
N ALA A 141 8.40 -4.01 -10.07
CA ALA A 141 7.29 -4.89 -9.80
C ALA A 141 5.95 -4.17 -9.88
N THR A 142 5.15 -4.58 -10.83
CA THR A 142 3.74 -4.20 -10.92
C THR A 142 2.93 -5.17 -10.06
N ALA A 143 2.03 -4.65 -9.25
CA ALA A 143 1.14 -5.50 -8.47
C ALA A 143 0.22 -6.29 -9.42
N THR A 144 0.41 -7.59 -9.46
CA THR A 144 -0.53 -8.51 -10.11
C THR A 144 -1.46 -9.05 -9.04
N THR A 145 -2.75 -8.82 -9.17
CA THR A 145 -3.74 -9.45 -8.30
C THR A 145 -3.97 -10.85 -8.85
N GLU A 146 -3.35 -11.85 -8.24
CA GLU A 146 -3.80 -13.23 -8.43
C GLU A 146 -5.08 -13.41 -7.61
N GLU A 147 -6.18 -13.73 -8.25
CA GLU A 147 -7.38 -14.12 -7.56
C GLU A 147 -7.11 -15.47 -6.87
N SER A 148 -7.14 -15.47 -5.53
CA SER A 148 -7.26 -16.70 -4.78
C SER A 148 -8.64 -17.28 -5.05
N ASN A 149 -8.71 -18.34 -5.82
CA ASN A 149 -9.88 -19.18 -5.94
C ASN A 149 -10.11 -19.90 -4.59
N TYR A 150 -11.02 -19.38 -3.81
CA TYR A 150 -11.69 -20.07 -2.71
C TYR A 150 -13.20 -20.05 -2.93
#